data_98a7234570bba8351f4bca99cb140ee9
#
_entry.id   98a7234570bba8351f4bca99cb140ee9
#
_cell.length_a   1.000
_cell.length_b   1.000
_cell.length_c   1.000
_cell.angle_alpha   90.00
_cell.angle_beta   90.00
_cell.angle_gamma   90.00
#
_symmetry.space_group_name_H-M   'P 1'
#
loop_
_entity.id
_entity.type
_entity.pdbx_description
1 polymer ?
#
loop_
_entity_poly.entity_id
_entity_poly.type
_entity_poly.pdbx_seq_one_letter_code
_entity_poly.pdbx_strand_id
1 'polypeptide(L)'
;MVAAVDAGDLEEGRLILGREYPFTPVAKSSRRYTDRQCLRVFYRDGFLDRYSGTKLVHPAALRALSVIMPGEFPAHPNWLMSQSHFAFWELFPTIDHLVPVARGGADEESNWVSTSMLRNSAKAHWTLEELGWTLSPPGDYTQWDGLSGWFTGYLEANPDLFADKYLARWYRATVHTRGEYRLSATTHPPN
;
A
#
# COMPACT_ATOMS: atom_id res chain seq x y z
N MET A 1 20.81 -26.33 18.27
CA MET A 1 20.69 -26.70 16.84
C MET A 1 22.05 -26.96 16.21
N VAL A 2 22.97 -25.99 16.09
CA VAL A 2 24.27 -26.18 15.42
C VAL A 2 25.09 -27.31 16.07
N ALA A 3 25.19 -27.34 17.40
CA ALA A 3 25.91 -28.39 18.11
C ALA A 3 25.35 -29.83 17.86
N ALA A 4 24.03 -29.96 17.68
CA ALA A 4 23.43 -31.24 17.32
C ALA A 4 23.81 -31.65 15.89
N VAL A 5 23.83 -30.68 14.96
CA VAL A 5 24.26 -30.93 13.58
C VAL A 5 25.74 -31.32 13.50
N ASP A 6 26.61 -30.65 14.25
CA ASP A 6 28.04 -30.95 14.32
C ASP A 6 28.30 -32.34 14.91
N ALA A 7 27.44 -32.80 15.85
CA ALA A 7 27.48 -34.15 16.41
C ALA A 7 26.84 -35.22 15.48
N GLY A 8 26.32 -34.83 14.32
CA GLY A 8 25.62 -35.73 13.40
C GLY A 8 24.20 -36.08 13.80
N ASP A 9 23.66 -35.46 14.85
CA ASP A 9 22.30 -35.71 15.34
C ASP A 9 21.30 -34.76 14.65
N LEU A 10 20.92 -35.11 13.43
CA LEU A 10 19.99 -34.30 12.63
C LEU A 10 18.56 -34.34 13.19
N GLU A 11 18.18 -35.40 13.92
CA GLU A 11 16.83 -35.46 14.52
C GLU A 11 16.69 -34.45 15.65
N GLU A 12 17.67 -34.40 16.56
CA GLU A 12 17.66 -33.36 17.61
C GLU A 12 17.75 -31.96 17.00
N GLY A 13 18.53 -31.75 15.93
CA GLY A 13 18.58 -30.51 15.19
C GLY A 13 17.21 -30.10 14.65
N ARG A 14 16.42 -31.01 14.06
CA ARG A 14 15.05 -30.78 13.57
C ARG A 14 14.08 -30.48 14.70
N LEU A 15 14.15 -31.20 15.80
CA LEU A 15 13.28 -30.95 16.96
C LEU A 15 13.50 -29.57 17.55
N ILE A 16 14.75 -29.12 17.68
CA ILE A 16 15.10 -27.78 18.14
C ILE A 16 14.55 -26.71 17.18
N LEU A 17 14.77 -26.88 15.87
CA LEU A 17 14.24 -25.94 14.87
C LEU A 17 12.71 -25.90 14.88
N GLY A 18 12.04 -27.04 14.93
CA GLY A 18 10.57 -27.11 14.95
C GLY A 18 9.96 -26.47 16.18
N ARG A 19 10.66 -26.50 17.32
CA ARG A 19 10.21 -25.87 18.57
C ARG A 19 10.49 -24.38 18.62
N GLU A 20 11.70 -23.95 18.29
CA GLU A 20 12.15 -22.57 18.46
C GLU A 20 11.79 -21.67 17.24
N TYR A 21 11.82 -22.25 16.02
CA TYR A 21 11.57 -21.54 14.76
C TYR A 21 10.70 -22.38 13.81
N PRO A 22 9.45 -22.65 14.16
CA PRO A 22 8.58 -23.48 13.32
C PRO A 22 8.36 -22.83 11.95
N PHE A 23 8.51 -23.63 10.90
CA PHE A 23 8.25 -23.23 9.52
C PHE A 23 6.96 -23.87 9.03
N THR A 24 5.96 -23.04 8.75
CA THR A 24 4.73 -23.47 8.08
C THR A 24 4.65 -22.80 6.70
N PRO A 25 4.67 -23.57 5.61
CA PRO A 25 4.48 -23.00 4.28
C PRO A 25 3.15 -22.25 4.19
N VAL A 26 3.19 -21.03 3.70
CA VAL A 26 1.98 -20.24 3.45
C VAL A 26 1.59 -20.35 2.00
N ALA A 27 0.37 -20.78 1.72
CA ALA A 27 -0.17 -20.79 0.36
C ALA A 27 -0.26 -19.35 -0.17
N LYS A 28 0.40 -19.07 -1.30
CA LYS A 28 0.27 -17.78 -1.98
C LYS A 28 -1.13 -17.69 -2.60
N SER A 29 -1.99 -16.87 -2.05
CA SER A 29 -3.20 -16.42 -2.76
C SER A 29 -2.86 -15.17 -3.57
N SER A 30 -3.20 -15.15 -4.87
CA SER A 30 -3.10 -13.93 -5.65
C SER A 30 -4.21 -12.99 -5.21
N ARG A 31 -3.86 -11.94 -4.49
CA ARG A 31 -4.81 -10.91 -4.09
C ARG A 31 -4.84 -9.83 -5.15
N ARG A 32 -6.02 -9.47 -5.62
CA ARG A 32 -6.21 -8.40 -6.59
C ARG A 32 -7.28 -7.46 -6.06
N TYR A 33 -6.86 -6.27 -5.68
CA TYR A 33 -7.77 -5.21 -5.31
C TYR A 33 -8.12 -4.37 -6.54
N THR A 34 -9.37 -3.99 -6.66
CA THR A 34 -9.79 -3.01 -7.66
C THR A 34 -9.28 -1.62 -7.26
N ASP A 35 -9.09 -0.73 -8.24
CA ASP A 35 -8.67 0.65 -7.96
C ASP A 35 -9.63 1.35 -6.97
N ARG A 36 -10.93 1.04 -7.04
CA ARG A 36 -11.94 1.58 -6.11
C ARG A 36 -11.76 1.07 -4.68
N GLN A 37 -11.46 -0.22 -4.49
CA GLN A 37 -11.17 -0.77 -3.16
C GLN A 37 -9.93 -0.08 -2.58
N CYS A 38 -8.87 0.06 -3.38
CA CYS A 38 -7.68 0.79 -2.98
C CYS A 38 -8.02 2.23 -2.56
N LEU A 39 -8.76 2.97 -3.40
CA LEU A 39 -9.12 4.35 -3.11
C LEU A 39 -9.97 4.49 -1.86
N ARG A 40 -10.95 3.59 -1.61
CA ARG A 40 -11.73 3.64 -0.37
C ARG A 40 -10.82 3.57 0.87
N VAL A 41 -9.86 2.65 0.88
CA VAL A 41 -8.90 2.52 1.99
C VAL A 41 -8.03 3.78 2.08
N PHE A 42 -7.50 4.29 0.97
CA PHE A 42 -6.64 5.46 0.96
C PHE A 42 -7.37 6.74 1.42
N TYR A 43 -8.61 6.95 0.99
CA TYR A 43 -9.43 8.08 1.46
C TYR A 43 -9.83 7.94 2.92
N ARG A 44 -10.23 6.73 3.36
CA ARG A 44 -10.54 6.45 4.77
C ARG A 44 -9.36 6.76 5.67
N ASP A 45 -8.16 6.41 5.24
CA ASP A 45 -6.93 6.61 5.99
C ASP A 45 -6.28 7.99 5.73
N GLY A 46 -6.94 8.87 4.93
CA GLY A 46 -6.47 10.24 4.64
C GLY A 46 -5.16 10.27 3.87
N PHE A 47 -4.91 9.29 3.00
CA PHE A 47 -3.63 9.16 2.29
C PHE A 47 -2.43 9.27 3.23
N LEU A 48 -2.50 8.64 4.39
CA LEU A 48 -1.39 8.47 5.33
C LEU A 48 -0.92 7.02 5.36
N ASP A 49 0.38 6.87 5.46
CA ASP A 49 1.00 5.61 5.86
C ASP A 49 0.67 5.36 7.34
N ARG A 50 -0.18 4.35 7.60
CA ARG A 50 -0.70 4.06 8.95
C ARG A 50 0.39 3.54 9.92
N TYR A 51 1.58 3.21 9.40
CA TYR A 51 2.70 2.75 10.22
C TYR A 51 3.72 3.85 10.52
N SER A 52 3.77 4.93 9.73
CA SER A 52 4.75 6.01 9.92
C SER A 52 4.13 7.39 10.07
N GLY A 53 2.86 7.58 9.70
CA GLY A 53 2.23 8.90 9.61
C GLY A 53 2.70 9.73 8.40
N THR A 54 3.49 9.17 7.50
CA THR A 54 3.97 9.87 6.30
C THR A 54 2.82 10.06 5.30
N LYS A 55 2.76 11.24 4.68
CA LYS A 55 1.80 11.52 3.60
C LYS A 55 2.10 10.69 2.36
N LEU A 56 1.08 9.99 1.85
CA LEU A 56 1.14 9.20 0.62
C LEU A 56 0.55 9.99 -0.54
N VAL A 57 0.97 9.65 -1.76
CA VAL A 57 0.53 10.32 -2.99
C VAL A 57 -0.26 9.35 -3.86
N HIS A 58 -1.38 9.79 -4.38
CA HIS A 58 -2.25 9.02 -5.27
C HIS A 58 -1.46 8.30 -6.38
N PRO A 59 -1.68 7.00 -6.62
CA PRO A 59 -0.88 6.21 -7.56
C PRO A 59 -0.76 6.84 -8.95
N ALA A 60 -1.86 7.37 -9.47
CA ALA A 60 -1.87 7.97 -10.79
C ALA A 60 -1.33 9.41 -10.80
N ALA A 61 -1.29 10.12 -9.67
CA ALA A 61 -0.56 11.39 -9.58
C ALA A 61 0.95 11.17 -9.75
N LEU A 62 1.52 10.17 -9.08
CA LEU A 62 2.92 9.77 -9.30
C LEU A 62 3.18 9.36 -10.75
N ARG A 63 2.26 8.58 -11.34
CA ARG A 63 2.39 8.17 -12.74
C ARG A 63 2.29 9.36 -13.69
N ALA A 64 1.38 10.30 -13.47
CA ALA A 64 1.25 11.52 -14.28
C ALA A 64 2.54 12.35 -14.25
N LEU A 65 3.12 12.55 -13.06
CA LEU A 65 4.43 13.21 -12.92
C LEU A 65 5.53 12.52 -13.72
N SER A 66 5.56 11.19 -13.71
CA SER A 66 6.52 10.40 -14.48
C SER A 66 6.32 10.52 -16.00
N VAL A 67 5.08 10.69 -16.47
CA VAL A 67 4.79 10.92 -17.90
C VAL A 67 5.18 12.34 -18.32
N ILE A 68 4.98 13.32 -17.43
CA ILE A 68 5.25 14.74 -17.70
C ILE A 68 6.76 15.03 -17.62
N MET A 69 7.46 14.42 -16.68
CA MET A 69 8.88 14.65 -16.39
C MET A 69 9.66 13.32 -16.36
N PRO A 70 9.76 12.60 -17.48
CA PRO A 70 10.35 11.26 -17.49
C PRO A 70 11.86 11.23 -17.16
N GLY A 71 12.55 12.33 -17.34
CA GLY A 71 13.98 12.46 -16.99
C GLY A 71 14.21 12.67 -15.51
N GLU A 72 13.41 13.54 -14.89
CA GLU A 72 13.56 13.94 -13.48
C GLU A 72 12.79 13.01 -12.52
N PHE A 73 11.69 12.42 -13.01
CA PHE A 73 10.82 11.55 -12.22
C PHE A 73 10.53 10.23 -12.94
N PRO A 74 11.56 9.42 -13.26
CA PRO A 74 11.40 8.19 -14.03
C PRO A 74 10.60 7.13 -13.27
N ALA A 75 9.80 6.34 -14.00
CA ALA A 75 9.12 5.15 -13.49
C ALA A 75 9.33 3.97 -14.43
N HIS A 76 9.88 2.89 -13.93
CA HIS A 76 10.03 1.65 -14.69
C HIS A 76 8.80 0.74 -14.51
N PRO A 77 8.23 0.15 -15.59
CA PRO A 77 7.00 -0.65 -15.52
C PRO A 77 7.12 -1.89 -14.61
N ASN A 78 8.32 -2.43 -14.45
CA ASN A 78 8.61 -3.58 -13.57
C ASN A 78 9.22 -3.16 -12.23
N TRP A 79 9.06 -1.89 -11.83
CA TRP A 79 9.55 -1.40 -10.54
C TRP A 79 11.05 -1.64 -10.29
N LEU A 80 11.89 -1.52 -11.34
CA LEU A 80 13.33 -1.60 -11.16
C LEU A 80 13.81 -0.37 -10.39
N MET A 81 14.35 -0.57 -9.20
CA MET A 81 14.79 0.51 -8.30
C MET A 81 15.87 1.39 -8.93
N SER A 82 16.77 0.81 -9.70
CA SER A 82 17.82 1.53 -10.42
C SER A 82 17.32 2.42 -11.58
N GLN A 83 16.04 2.28 -11.97
CA GLN A 83 15.44 2.97 -13.12
C GLN A 83 14.14 3.68 -12.76
N SER A 84 13.84 3.82 -11.48
CA SER A 84 12.65 4.53 -11.00
C SER A 84 13.02 5.51 -9.89
N HIS A 85 12.35 6.63 -9.85
CA HIS A 85 12.52 7.58 -8.76
C HIS A 85 12.11 6.97 -7.42
N PHE A 86 12.90 7.19 -6.35
CA PHE A 86 12.69 6.55 -5.04
C PHE A 86 11.33 6.86 -4.41
N ALA A 87 10.73 8.01 -4.72
CA ALA A 87 9.39 8.39 -4.28
C ALA A 87 8.31 7.34 -4.60
N PHE A 88 8.50 6.48 -5.61
CA PHE A 88 7.59 5.38 -5.89
C PHE A 88 7.56 4.32 -4.78
N TRP A 89 8.63 4.13 -4.02
CA TRP A 89 8.64 3.24 -2.86
C TRP A 89 8.15 3.93 -1.60
N GLU A 90 8.52 5.20 -1.45
CA GLU A 90 8.25 5.96 -0.24
C GLU A 90 6.82 6.51 -0.19
N LEU A 91 6.29 7.00 -1.32
CA LEU A 91 5.02 7.72 -1.38
C LEU A 91 3.88 6.96 -2.05
N PHE A 92 4.18 5.84 -2.73
CA PHE A 92 3.15 5.05 -3.41
C PHE A 92 2.34 4.25 -2.39
N PRO A 93 1.01 4.46 -2.31
CA PRO A 93 0.17 3.77 -1.36
C PRO A 93 -0.11 2.33 -1.81
N THR A 94 -0.08 1.44 -0.87
CA THR A 94 -0.50 0.05 -1.01
C THR A 94 -1.48 -0.32 0.10
N ILE A 95 -2.28 -1.36 -0.11
CA ILE A 95 -3.06 -2.00 0.94
C ILE A 95 -2.16 -3.01 1.65
N ASP A 96 -2.13 -2.94 2.98
CA ASP A 96 -1.56 -3.98 3.81
C ASP A 96 -2.60 -4.50 4.81
N HIS A 97 -2.37 -5.70 5.33
CA HIS A 97 -3.18 -6.33 6.36
C HIS A 97 -2.59 -6.06 7.74
N LEU A 98 -3.37 -5.49 8.66
CA LEU A 98 -2.95 -5.29 10.05
C LEU A 98 -2.50 -6.61 10.67
N VAL A 99 -3.37 -7.62 10.61
CA VAL A 99 -3.02 -8.99 10.92
C VAL A 99 -2.70 -9.69 9.59
N PRO A 100 -1.46 -10.11 9.35
CA PRO A 100 -1.10 -10.75 8.10
C PRO A 100 -1.97 -11.99 7.82
N VAL A 101 -2.43 -12.17 6.57
CA VAL A 101 -3.24 -13.35 6.21
C VAL A 101 -2.48 -14.65 6.47
N ALA A 102 -1.16 -14.64 6.31
CA ALA A 102 -0.28 -15.74 6.69
C ALA A 102 -0.32 -16.10 8.18
N ARG A 103 -0.82 -15.20 9.02
CA ARG A 103 -1.00 -15.35 10.47
C ARG A 103 -2.49 -15.47 10.85
N GLY A 104 -3.37 -15.79 9.91
CA GLY A 104 -4.80 -15.97 10.14
C GLY A 104 -5.65 -14.69 10.02
N GLY A 105 -5.08 -13.57 9.59
CA GLY A 105 -5.84 -12.34 9.35
C GLY A 105 -6.83 -12.50 8.19
N ALA A 106 -8.01 -11.89 8.32
CA ALA A 106 -9.02 -11.89 7.27
C ALA A 106 -8.60 -11.00 6.08
N ASP A 107 -8.94 -11.41 4.86
CA ASP A 107 -8.76 -10.57 3.66
C ASP A 107 -10.02 -9.72 3.43
N GLU A 108 -10.26 -8.77 4.32
CA GLU A 108 -11.42 -7.86 4.30
C GLU A 108 -11.03 -6.44 4.72
N GLU A 109 -11.88 -5.47 4.36
CA GLU A 109 -11.59 -4.04 4.50
C GLU A 109 -11.36 -3.60 5.96
N SER A 110 -11.93 -4.32 6.93
CA SER A 110 -11.71 -4.11 8.36
C SER A 110 -10.26 -4.39 8.80
N ASN A 111 -9.57 -5.27 8.08
CA ASN A 111 -8.18 -5.64 8.33
C ASN A 111 -7.18 -4.92 7.39
N TRP A 112 -7.66 -4.06 6.49
CA TRP A 112 -6.80 -3.34 5.53
C TRP A 112 -6.43 -1.96 6.03
N VAL A 113 -5.19 -1.53 5.75
CA VAL A 113 -4.71 -0.16 5.98
C VAL A 113 -3.88 0.32 4.80
N SER A 114 -3.83 1.64 4.62
CA SER A 114 -2.91 2.26 3.68
C SER A 114 -1.51 2.35 4.27
N THR A 115 -0.51 1.98 3.49
CA THR A 115 0.91 2.14 3.83
C THR A 115 1.72 2.34 2.56
N SER A 116 2.95 2.82 2.67
CA SER A 116 3.86 2.93 1.54
C SER A 116 4.31 1.55 1.05
N MET A 117 4.68 1.45 -0.23
CA MET A 117 5.26 0.23 -0.77
C MET A 117 6.49 -0.22 0.02
N LEU A 118 7.33 0.72 0.45
CA LEU A 118 8.51 0.45 1.24
C LEU A 118 8.16 -0.21 2.59
N ARG A 119 7.20 0.37 3.32
CA ARG A 119 6.78 -0.14 4.64
C ARG A 119 6.04 -1.46 4.54
N ASN A 120 5.18 -1.62 3.54
CA ASN A 120 4.50 -2.88 3.26
C ASN A 120 5.51 -4.01 3.02
N SER A 121 6.53 -3.73 2.18
CA SER A 121 7.60 -4.69 1.91
C SER A 121 8.42 -5.03 3.16
N ALA A 122 8.71 -4.03 3.99
CA ALA A 122 9.46 -4.22 5.24
C ALA A 122 8.65 -5.01 6.28
N LYS A 123 7.34 -4.73 6.38
CA LYS A 123 6.45 -5.46 7.31
C LYS A 123 6.27 -6.92 6.91
N ALA A 124 6.14 -7.22 5.61
CA ALA A 124 5.93 -8.57 5.11
C ALA A 124 4.79 -9.30 5.87
N HIS A 125 5.11 -10.37 6.62
CA HIS A 125 4.15 -11.12 7.42
C HIS A 125 4.38 -11.01 8.94
N TRP A 126 5.16 -10.00 9.35
CA TRP A 126 5.32 -9.67 10.77
C TRP A 126 4.09 -8.95 11.32
N THR A 127 3.80 -9.18 12.60
CA THR A 127 2.81 -8.36 13.31
C THR A 127 3.42 -7.03 13.73
N LEU A 128 2.59 -6.04 14.06
CA LEU A 128 3.09 -4.75 14.55
C LEU A 128 3.82 -4.91 15.88
N GLU A 129 3.35 -5.81 16.74
CA GLU A 129 4.00 -6.12 18.02
C GLU A 129 5.42 -6.67 17.81
N GLU A 130 5.60 -7.65 16.92
CA GLU A 130 6.91 -8.23 16.61
C GLU A 130 7.90 -7.19 16.05
N LEU A 131 7.40 -6.17 15.33
CA LEU A 131 8.21 -5.08 14.79
C LEU A 131 8.38 -3.91 15.77
N GLY A 132 7.68 -3.89 16.88
CA GLY A 132 7.63 -2.73 17.77
C GLY A 132 6.99 -1.51 17.11
N TRP A 133 6.14 -1.71 16.10
CA TRP A 133 5.45 -0.62 15.40
C TRP A 133 4.10 -0.33 16.04
N THR A 134 3.69 0.93 15.93
CA THR A 134 2.36 1.38 16.35
C THR A 134 1.54 1.81 15.15
N LEU A 135 0.22 1.62 15.25
CA LEU A 135 -0.71 2.08 14.23
C LEU A 135 -1.04 3.56 14.46
N SER A 136 -0.63 4.43 13.52
CA SER A 136 -1.02 5.84 13.54
C SER A 136 -2.53 5.99 13.30
N PRO A 137 -3.21 7.00 13.86
CA PRO A 137 -4.60 7.29 13.52
C PRO A 137 -4.74 7.63 12.03
N PRO A 138 -5.94 7.44 11.44
CA PRO A 138 -6.18 7.89 10.07
C PRO A 138 -6.04 9.40 9.96
N GLY A 139 -5.60 9.86 8.80
CA GLY A 139 -5.57 11.28 8.47
C GLY A 139 -6.93 11.79 8.01
N ASP A 140 -6.99 13.09 7.78
CA ASP A 140 -8.16 13.77 7.21
C ASP A 140 -7.92 14.06 5.72
N TYR A 141 -8.66 13.37 4.86
CA TYR A 141 -8.55 13.54 3.40
C TYR A 141 -8.95 14.95 2.92
N THR A 142 -9.64 15.73 3.74
CA THR A 142 -9.98 17.13 3.40
C THR A 142 -8.76 18.04 3.54
N GLN A 143 -7.80 17.67 4.38
CA GLN A 143 -6.53 18.38 4.53
C GLN A 143 -5.44 17.83 3.61
N TRP A 144 -5.48 16.53 3.33
CA TRP A 144 -4.56 15.87 2.42
C TRP A 144 -5.25 14.75 1.65
N ASP A 145 -5.51 14.96 0.36
CA ASP A 145 -6.20 14.01 -0.53
C ASP A 145 -5.25 13.20 -1.42
N GLY A 146 -3.97 13.15 -1.08
CA GLY A 146 -2.96 12.47 -1.86
C GLY A 146 -2.70 13.09 -3.24
N LEU A 147 -3.03 14.34 -3.47
CA LEU A 147 -3.02 15.01 -4.77
C LEU A 147 -4.09 14.47 -5.75
N SER A 148 -5.12 13.79 -5.28
CA SER A 148 -6.16 13.24 -6.15
C SER A 148 -6.97 14.34 -6.85
N GLY A 149 -7.17 15.48 -6.18
CA GLY A 149 -7.80 16.68 -6.76
C GLY A 149 -6.97 17.30 -7.87
N TRP A 150 -5.68 17.47 -7.64
CA TRP A 150 -4.75 17.93 -8.66
C TRP A 150 -4.74 16.97 -9.86
N PHE A 151 -4.60 15.66 -9.61
CA PHE A 151 -4.56 14.64 -10.66
C PHE A 151 -5.78 14.71 -11.60
N THR A 152 -6.99 14.76 -11.04
CA THR A 152 -8.21 14.81 -11.86
C THR A 152 -8.30 16.11 -12.67
N GLY A 153 -8.06 17.26 -12.04
CA GLY A 153 -8.10 18.56 -12.72
C GLY A 153 -7.01 18.70 -13.78
N TYR A 154 -5.81 18.13 -13.53
CA TYR A 154 -4.73 18.18 -14.51
C TYR A 154 -5.04 17.33 -15.75
N LEU A 155 -5.63 16.14 -15.60
CA LEU A 155 -6.05 15.33 -16.74
C LEU A 155 -7.18 15.99 -17.54
N GLU A 156 -8.12 16.62 -16.88
CA GLU A 156 -9.20 17.36 -17.55
C GLU A 156 -8.65 18.52 -18.40
N ALA A 157 -7.62 19.21 -17.91
CA ALA A 157 -6.93 20.27 -18.63
C ALA A 157 -5.98 19.76 -19.73
N ASN A 158 -5.58 18.48 -19.69
CA ASN A 158 -4.63 17.86 -20.62
C ASN A 158 -5.17 16.53 -21.17
N PRO A 159 -6.20 16.55 -22.04
CA PRO A 159 -6.92 15.34 -22.48
C PRO A 159 -6.05 14.27 -23.16
N ASP A 160 -4.93 14.65 -23.77
CA ASP A 160 -4.01 13.71 -24.43
C ASP A 160 -3.45 12.66 -23.45
N LEU A 161 -3.38 12.98 -22.16
CA LEU A 161 -2.94 12.05 -21.13
C LEU A 161 -3.89 10.87 -20.92
N PHE A 162 -5.15 10.95 -21.38
CA PHE A 162 -6.07 9.81 -21.36
C PHE A 162 -5.68 8.68 -22.30
N ALA A 163 -4.71 8.89 -23.21
CA ALA A 163 -4.11 7.82 -24.00
C ALA A 163 -3.34 6.80 -23.13
N ASP A 164 -2.80 7.21 -21.99
CA ASP A 164 -2.26 6.29 -20.99
C ASP A 164 -3.42 5.58 -20.27
N LYS A 165 -3.56 4.27 -20.55
CA LYS A 165 -4.65 3.43 -20.00
C LYS A 165 -4.65 3.39 -18.47
N TYR A 166 -3.49 3.50 -17.83
CA TYR A 166 -3.38 3.51 -16.37
C TYR A 166 -3.98 4.80 -15.82
N LEU A 167 -3.60 5.96 -16.37
CA LEU A 167 -4.15 7.26 -15.96
C LEU A 167 -5.67 7.32 -16.18
N ALA A 168 -6.15 6.90 -17.36
CA ALA A 168 -7.57 6.89 -17.69
C ALA A 168 -8.41 5.98 -16.74
N ARG A 169 -7.87 4.83 -16.34
CA ARG A 169 -8.53 3.90 -15.42
C ARG A 169 -8.63 4.49 -14.02
N TRP A 170 -7.52 5.01 -13.49
CA TRP A 170 -7.47 5.63 -12.18
C TRP A 170 -8.30 6.92 -12.12
N TYR A 171 -8.34 7.72 -13.19
CA TYR A 171 -9.21 8.89 -13.27
C TYR A 171 -10.68 8.51 -13.02
N ARG A 172 -11.21 7.52 -13.75
CA ARG A 172 -12.59 7.05 -13.57
C ARG A 172 -12.87 6.56 -12.16
N ALA A 173 -11.95 5.79 -11.60
CA ALA A 173 -12.08 5.29 -10.22
C ALA A 173 -12.08 6.45 -9.21
N THR A 174 -11.19 7.44 -9.39
CA THR A 174 -11.04 8.59 -8.50
C THR A 174 -12.28 9.49 -8.51
N VAL A 175 -12.78 9.85 -9.69
CA VAL A 175 -14.01 10.69 -9.82
C VAL A 175 -15.19 10.02 -9.12
N HIS A 176 -15.37 8.72 -9.33
CA HIS A 176 -16.44 7.95 -8.69
C HIS A 176 -16.30 7.94 -7.15
N THR A 177 -15.13 7.55 -6.64
CA THR A 177 -14.90 7.44 -5.19
C THR A 177 -14.98 8.78 -4.48
N ARG A 178 -14.43 9.85 -5.07
CA ARG A 178 -14.58 11.22 -4.52
C ARG A 178 -16.03 11.66 -4.44
N GLY A 179 -16.86 11.27 -5.41
CA GLY A 179 -18.29 11.53 -5.37
C GLY A 179 -18.96 10.89 -4.16
N GLU A 180 -18.64 9.64 -3.85
CA GLU A 180 -19.16 8.92 -2.68
C GLU A 180 -18.76 9.61 -1.36
N TYR A 181 -17.49 10.00 -1.22
CA TYR A 181 -17.00 10.70 -0.01
C TYR A 181 -17.58 12.10 0.17
N ARG A 182 -17.83 12.86 -0.91
CA ARG A 182 -18.49 14.18 -0.82
C ARG A 182 -19.94 14.04 -0.36
N LEU A 183 -20.67 13.05 -0.85
CA LEU A 183 -22.06 12.80 -0.46
C LEU A 183 -22.16 12.39 1.02
N SER A 184 -21.24 11.56 1.52
CA SER A 184 -21.22 11.16 2.92
C SER A 184 -20.88 12.32 3.86
N ALA A 185 -19.99 13.23 3.46
CA ALA A 185 -19.64 14.42 4.26
C ALA A 185 -20.81 15.43 4.35
N THR A 186 -21.67 15.53 3.34
CA THR A 186 -22.86 16.38 3.38
C THR A 186 -24.01 15.81 4.22
N THR A 187 -24.04 14.49 4.42
CA THR A 187 -25.06 13.81 5.24
C THR A 187 -24.72 13.73 6.73
N HIS A 188 -23.45 13.95 7.09
CA HIS A 188 -22.98 13.98 8.48
C HIS A 188 -22.03 15.18 8.67
N PRO A 189 -22.57 16.42 8.86
CA PRO A 189 -21.72 17.55 9.20
C PRO A 189 -21.00 17.26 10.51
N PRO A 190 -19.72 17.65 10.65
CA PRO A 190 -19.00 17.47 11.92
C PRO A 190 -19.72 18.26 13.03
N ASN A 191 -19.91 17.62 14.17
CA ASN A 191 -20.38 18.24 15.39
C ASN A 191 -19.40 19.29 15.89
#